data_c36c245100fe199a98f34b5eed7db70a
#
_entry.id   c36c245100fe199a98f34b5eed7db70a
#
_cell.length_a   1.000
_cell.length_b   1.000
_cell.length_c   1.000
_cell.angle_alpha   90.00
_cell.angle_beta   90.00
_cell.angle_gamma   90.00
#
_symmetry.space_group_name_H-M   'P 1'
#
loop_
_entity.id
_entity.type
_entity.pdbx_description
1 polymer ?
#
loop_
_entity_poly.entity_id
_entity_poly.type
_entity_poly.pdbx_seq_one_letter_code
_entity_poly.pdbx_strand_id
1 'polypeptide(L)'
;MERGTCLVILISFDIDGTLEVGDPPGVLTMEMVRRVQAKGFLIGSCSDRPLSGQRAIWDQHNIPVDFVVSKHMLPDVKAKFEAEVYYHIGDREDLDRKPALEAGFEFLWPHEAILKSWFLPDGDSEPIPA
;
A
#
# COMPACT_ATOMS: atom_id res chain seq x y z
N MET A 1 -1.89 -27.86 3.26
CA MET A 1 -1.69 -27.58 3.11
C MET A 1 -1.39 -26.74 3.12
N GLU A 2 -1.17 -26.59 2.85
CA GLU A 2 -0.85 -26.00 2.66
C GLU A 2 -0.72 -25.05 2.72
N ARG A 3 -0.79 -24.73 2.88
CA ARG A 3 -0.66 -23.88 3.00
C ARG A 3 0.06 -23.04 3.16
N GLY A 4 0.10 -23.25 3.72
CA GLY A 4 1.19 -22.43 4.11
C GLY A 4 1.82 -21.67 3.00
N THR A 5 1.33 -21.82 1.91
CA THR A 5 1.85 -21.15 0.74
C THR A 5 1.35 -19.71 0.60
N CYS A 6 0.40 -19.29 1.44
CA CYS A 6 -0.10 -17.93 1.35
C CYS A 6 0.92 -16.95 1.89
N LEU A 7 1.40 -16.05 1.05
CA LEU A 7 2.26 -14.97 1.49
C LEU A 7 1.41 -13.87 2.09
N VAL A 8 1.82 -13.38 3.25
CA VAL A 8 1.23 -12.20 3.82
C VAL A 8 2.06 -11.02 3.34
N ILE A 9 1.43 -10.14 2.59
CA ILE A 9 2.07 -8.95 2.04
C ILE A 9 1.42 -7.74 2.66
N LEU A 10 2.23 -6.81 3.12
CA LEU A 10 1.76 -5.56 3.69
C LEU A 10 2.13 -4.42 2.76
N ILE A 11 1.18 -3.55 2.45
CA ILE A 11 1.43 -2.38 1.62
C ILE A 11 1.04 -1.12 2.35
N SER A 12 1.98 -0.20 2.46
CA SER A 12 1.80 1.14 2.98
C SER A 12 1.71 2.09 1.79
N PHE A 13 0.65 2.90 1.75
CA PHE A 13 0.45 3.86 0.67
C PHE A 13 0.69 5.27 1.18
N ASP A 14 1.52 6.04 0.47
CA ASP A 14 1.46 7.49 0.54
C ASP A 14 0.17 7.93 -0.16
N ILE A 15 -0.26 9.16 0.09
CA ILE A 15 -1.52 9.65 -0.49
C ILE A 15 -1.25 10.65 -1.61
N ASP A 16 -0.66 11.79 -1.28
CA ASP A 16 -0.46 12.85 -2.26
C ASP A 16 0.60 12.45 -3.26
N GLY A 17 0.28 12.56 -4.55
CA GLY A 17 1.18 12.13 -5.62
C GLY A 17 1.19 10.63 -5.85
N THR A 18 0.45 9.85 -5.09
CA THR A 18 0.47 8.40 -5.14
C THR A 18 -0.92 7.83 -5.45
N LEU A 19 -1.92 8.20 -4.67
CA LEU A 19 -3.29 7.76 -4.88
C LEU A 19 -4.07 8.79 -5.67
N GLU A 20 -5.08 8.32 -6.42
CA GLU A 20 -5.89 9.23 -7.23
C GLU A 20 -6.60 10.30 -6.41
N VAL A 21 -6.83 10.04 -5.13
CA VAL A 21 -7.51 10.97 -4.23
C VAL A 21 -6.56 11.99 -3.61
N GLY A 22 -5.27 11.89 -3.91
CA GLY A 22 -4.28 12.80 -3.35
C GLY A 22 -4.25 14.15 -4.04
N ASP A 23 -3.42 15.04 -3.55
CA ASP A 23 -3.23 16.39 -4.10
C ASP A 23 -1.74 16.70 -4.08
N PRO A 24 -1.06 16.56 -5.22
CA PRO A 24 -1.59 16.20 -6.54
C PRO A 24 -2.04 14.75 -6.60
N PRO A 25 -2.95 14.43 -7.51
CA PRO A 25 -3.39 13.04 -7.65
C PRO A 25 -2.28 12.16 -8.24
N GLY A 26 -2.27 10.91 -7.79
CA GLY A 26 -1.34 9.93 -8.31
C GLY A 26 -2.04 8.92 -9.21
N VAL A 27 -1.27 7.92 -9.67
CA VAL A 27 -1.77 6.97 -10.67
C VAL A 27 -2.47 5.76 -10.07
N LEU A 28 -2.32 5.52 -8.76
CA LEU A 28 -2.98 4.38 -8.13
C LEU A 28 -4.44 4.72 -7.84
N THR A 29 -5.35 3.96 -8.44
CA THR A 29 -6.78 4.19 -8.23
C THR A 29 -7.26 3.51 -6.96
N MET A 30 -8.36 4.01 -6.42
CA MET A 30 -8.96 3.38 -5.24
C MET A 30 -9.47 1.98 -5.57
N GLU A 31 -9.82 1.75 -6.82
CA GLU A 31 -10.19 0.41 -7.26
C GLU A 31 -9.02 -0.57 -7.15
N MET A 32 -7.82 -0.12 -7.50
CA MET A 32 -6.62 -0.94 -7.34
C MET A 32 -6.38 -1.27 -5.87
N VAL A 33 -6.57 -0.29 -4.99
CA VAL A 33 -6.40 -0.50 -3.56
C VAL A 33 -7.42 -1.52 -3.04
N ARG A 34 -8.67 -1.42 -3.51
CA ARG A 34 -9.70 -2.39 -3.13
C ARG A 34 -9.32 -3.81 -3.54
N ARG A 35 -8.69 -3.94 -4.71
CA ARG A 35 -8.30 -5.27 -5.20
C ARG A 35 -7.30 -5.95 -4.27
N VAL A 36 -6.27 -5.22 -3.84
CA VAL A 36 -5.29 -5.83 -2.95
C VAL A 36 -5.88 -6.06 -1.57
N GLN A 37 -6.75 -5.19 -1.10
CA GLN A 37 -7.43 -5.39 0.16
C GLN A 37 -8.28 -6.66 0.10
N ALA A 38 -9.01 -6.84 -1.00
CA ALA A 38 -9.86 -8.01 -1.18
C ALA A 38 -9.06 -9.30 -1.29
N LYS A 39 -7.81 -9.22 -1.73
CA LYS A 39 -6.93 -10.38 -1.81
C LYS A 39 -6.33 -10.76 -0.47
N GLY A 40 -6.61 -9.99 0.58
CA GLY A 40 -6.13 -10.30 1.91
C GLY A 40 -4.82 -9.63 2.28
N PHE A 41 -4.32 -8.70 1.47
CA PHE A 41 -3.12 -7.95 1.83
C PHE A 41 -3.43 -7.08 3.04
N LEU A 42 -2.45 -6.90 3.91
CA LEU A 42 -2.54 -5.89 4.95
C LEU A 42 -2.25 -4.55 4.30
N ILE A 43 -3.11 -3.57 4.50
CA ILE A 43 -2.93 -2.28 3.85
C ILE A 43 -3.17 -1.14 4.82
N GLY A 44 -2.55 -0.02 4.52
CA GLY A 44 -2.77 1.20 5.27
C GLY A 44 -2.10 2.37 4.60
N SER A 45 -2.18 3.53 5.22
CA SER A 45 -1.54 4.73 4.69
C SER A 45 -0.49 5.27 5.64
N CYS A 46 0.52 5.89 5.04
CA CYS A 46 1.62 6.54 5.73
C CYS A 46 1.83 7.85 5.00
N SER A 47 1.39 8.96 5.59
CA SER A 47 1.29 10.22 4.88
C SER A 47 1.58 11.38 5.81
N ASP A 48 1.88 12.55 5.22
CA ASP A 48 2.02 13.80 5.98
C ASP A 48 0.68 14.37 6.41
N ARG A 49 -0.41 13.87 5.83
CA ARG A 49 -1.73 14.36 6.21
C ARG A 49 -2.03 14.01 7.66
N PRO A 50 -2.82 14.82 8.35
CA PRO A 50 -3.27 14.44 9.69
C PRO A 50 -3.97 13.09 9.67
N LEU A 51 -3.86 12.35 10.75
CA LEU A 51 -4.45 11.01 10.82
C LEU A 51 -5.95 11.04 10.53
N SER A 52 -6.65 12.05 11.04
CA SER A 52 -8.09 12.18 10.79
C SER A 52 -8.38 12.37 9.30
N GLY A 53 -7.53 13.11 8.61
CA GLY A 53 -7.71 13.33 7.18
C GLY A 53 -7.47 12.05 6.38
N GLN A 54 -6.49 11.27 6.78
CA GLN A 54 -6.24 9.99 6.15
C GLN A 54 -7.41 9.03 6.37
N ARG A 55 -7.93 8.96 7.59
CA ARG A 55 -9.05 8.09 7.90
C ARG A 55 -10.30 8.48 7.14
N ALA A 56 -10.53 9.79 6.97
CA ALA A 56 -11.68 10.27 6.22
C ALA A 56 -11.67 9.76 4.77
N ILE A 57 -10.49 9.71 4.17
CA ILE A 57 -10.37 9.18 2.81
C ILE A 57 -10.78 7.71 2.76
N TRP A 58 -10.25 6.90 3.67
CA TRP A 58 -10.58 5.48 3.68
C TRP A 58 -12.05 5.24 3.96
N ASP A 59 -12.62 5.99 4.89
CA ASP A 59 -14.03 5.87 5.22
C ASP A 59 -14.91 6.27 4.04
N GLN A 60 -14.53 7.35 3.36
CA GLN A 60 -15.29 7.85 2.23
C GLN A 60 -15.36 6.83 1.09
N HIS A 61 -14.30 6.05 0.93
CA HIS A 61 -14.24 5.04 -0.12
C HIS A 61 -14.61 3.65 0.36
N ASN A 62 -14.99 3.52 1.61
CA ASN A 62 -15.39 2.24 2.21
C ASN A 62 -14.31 1.18 2.08
N ILE A 63 -13.07 1.56 2.33
CA ILE A 63 -11.95 0.62 2.29
C ILE A 63 -11.45 0.45 3.72
N PRO A 64 -11.65 -0.73 4.33
CA PRO A 64 -11.08 -0.99 5.64
C PRO A 64 -9.58 -1.13 5.53
N VAL A 65 -8.86 -0.40 6.37
CA VAL A 65 -7.40 -0.46 6.39
C VAL A 65 -6.93 -0.94 7.74
N ASP A 66 -5.73 -1.49 7.75
CA ASP A 66 -5.15 -2.07 8.96
C ASP A 66 -4.41 -1.04 9.78
N PHE A 67 -3.91 0.03 9.13
CA PHE A 67 -3.19 1.07 9.85
C PHE A 67 -3.30 2.40 9.12
N VAL A 68 -3.15 3.48 9.89
CA VAL A 68 -3.06 4.85 9.40
C VAL A 68 -1.99 5.52 10.24
N VAL A 69 -0.90 5.96 9.63
CA VAL A 69 0.24 6.49 10.38
C VAL A 69 0.86 7.70 9.69
N SER A 70 1.68 8.44 10.44
CA SER A 70 2.47 9.53 9.88
C SER A 70 3.71 9.00 9.18
N LYS A 71 4.33 9.85 8.37
CA LYS A 71 5.44 9.47 7.49
C LYS A 71 6.60 8.76 8.17
N HIS A 72 6.89 9.09 9.40
CA HIS A 72 8.06 8.53 10.07
C HIS A 72 7.77 7.25 10.85
N MET A 73 6.57 6.70 10.71
CA MET A 73 6.12 5.60 11.54
C MET A 73 6.20 4.22 10.88
N LEU A 74 6.89 4.12 9.74
CA LEU A 74 7.04 2.81 9.08
C LEU A 74 7.69 1.75 9.97
N PRO A 75 8.71 2.09 10.78
CA PRO A 75 9.27 1.08 11.68
C PRO A 75 8.24 0.52 12.65
N ASP A 76 7.32 1.37 13.13
CA ASP A 76 6.29 0.91 14.05
C ASP A 76 5.29 0.00 13.36
N VAL A 77 4.97 0.28 12.11
CA VAL A 77 4.10 -0.60 11.32
C VAL A 77 4.75 -1.97 11.19
N LYS A 78 6.02 -2.01 10.84
CA LYS A 78 6.73 -3.28 10.68
C LYS A 78 6.78 -4.05 11.98
N ALA A 79 6.96 -3.35 13.10
CA ALA A 79 7.02 -3.99 14.40
C ALA A 79 5.66 -4.55 14.83
N LYS A 80 4.58 -3.90 14.41
CA LYS A 80 3.24 -4.28 14.86
C LYS A 80 2.61 -5.37 14.00
N PHE A 81 2.91 -5.41 12.73
CA PHE A 81 2.27 -6.35 11.80
C PHE A 81 3.29 -7.33 11.26
N GLU A 82 2.92 -8.60 11.26
CA GLU A 82 3.80 -9.66 10.76
C GLU A 82 3.44 -9.96 9.31
N ALA A 83 4.44 -9.87 8.44
CA ALA A 83 4.24 -10.14 7.02
C ALA A 83 5.55 -10.69 6.45
N GLU A 84 5.45 -11.40 5.34
CA GLU A 84 6.63 -11.89 4.63
C GLU A 84 7.32 -10.78 3.87
N VAL A 85 6.54 -9.84 3.32
CA VAL A 85 7.10 -8.74 2.57
C VAL A 85 6.36 -7.46 2.95
N TYR A 86 7.11 -6.39 3.13
CA TYR A 86 6.58 -5.08 3.46
C TYR A 86 6.93 -4.12 2.32
N TYR A 87 5.92 -3.49 1.74
CA TYR A 87 6.11 -2.51 0.68
C TYR A 87 5.63 -1.14 1.12
N HIS A 88 6.32 -0.12 0.71
CA HIS A 88 5.82 1.25 0.78
C HIS A 88 5.82 1.83 -0.62
N ILE A 89 4.72 2.45 -1.00
CA ILE A 89 4.57 3.08 -2.32
C ILE A 89 4.41 4.58 -2.10
N GLY A 90 5.28 5.35 -2.74
CA GLY A 90 5.25 6.79 -2.58
C GLY A 90 5.96 7.47 -3.72
N ASP A 91 5.86 8.81 -3.76
CA ASP A 91 6.35 9.59 -4.90
C ASP A 91 7.55 10.48 -4.57
N ARG A 92 8.13 10.34 -3.38
CA ARG A 92 9.24 11.21 -2.98
C ARG A 92 10.43 10.40 -2.47
N GLU A 93 11.61 10.82 -2.91
CA GLU A 93 12.84 10.18 -2.47
C GLU A 93 13.05 10.38 -0.96
N ASP A 94 12.89 11.61 -0.49
CA ASP A 94 13.26 11.98 0.89
C ASP A 94 12.20 11.56 1.92
N LEU A 95 10.93 11.58 1.54
CA LEU A 95 9.85 11.31 2.49
C LEU A 95 9.25 9.92 2.36
N ASP A 96 9.54 9.22 1.27
CA ASP A 96 8.96 7.89 1.03
C ASP A 96 10.05 6.83 0.85
N ARG A 97 10.91 7.00 -0.15
CA ARG A 97 11.86 5.94 -0.47
C ARG A 97 12.90 5.75 0.62
N LYS A 98 13.54 6.83 1.04
CA LYS A 98 14.59 6.74 2.03
C LYS A 98 14.09 6.19 3.36
N PRO A 99 13.00 6.72 3.93
CA PRO A 99 12.47 6.15 5.18
C PRO A 99 12.02 4.70 5.03
N ALA A 100 11.47 4.34 3.86
CA ALA A 100 11.02 2.96 3.65
C ALA A 100 12.21 2.00 3.70
N LEU A 101 13.27 2.33 2.98
CA LEU A 101 14.45 1.46 2.96
C LEU A 101 15.08 1.37 4.35
N GLU A 102 15.11 2.49 5.07
CA GLU A 102 15.66 2.50 6.42
C GLU A 102 14.84 1.65 7.39
N ALA A 103 13.53 1.57 7.14
CA ALA A 103 12.65 0.78 7.99
C ALA A 103 12.64 -0.69 7.60
N GLY A 104 13.33 -1.05 6.52
CA GLY A 104 13.35 -2.44 6.07
C GLY A 104 12.21 -2.79 5.16
N PHE A 105 11.57 -1.81 4.54
CA PHE A 105 10.52 -2.02 3.55
C PHE A 105 11.14 -2.07 2.16
N GLU A 106 10.50 -2.81 1.27
CA GLU A 106 10.72 -2.65 -0.16
C GLU A 106 10.01 -1.39 -0.60
N PHE A 107 10.55 -0.70 -1.58
CA PHE A 107 9.96 0.54 -2.05
C PHE A 107 9.55 0.42 -3.50
N LEU A 108 8.38 1.01 -3.84
CA LEU A 108 7.94 1.11 -5.23
C LEU A 108 7.50 2.54 -5.50
N TRP A 109 7.92 3.07 -6.64
CA TRP A 109 7.34 4.29 -7.17
C TRP A 109 5.93 3.99 -7.68
N PRO A 110 5.02 4.96 -7.69
CA PRO A 110 3.65 4.68 -8.16
C PRO A 110 3.61 4.07 -9.57
N HIS A 111 4.44 4.57 -10.48
CA HIS A 111 4.43 4.05 -11.85
C HIS A 111 4.98 2.63 -11.95
N GLU A 112 5.76 2.21 -10.97
CA GLU A 112 6.20 0.82 -10.89
C GLU A 112 5.13 -0.06 -10.28
N ALA A 113 4.47 0.48 -9.24
CA ALA A 113 3.49 -0.28 -8.50
C ALA A 113 2.32 -0.71 -9.37
N ILE A 114 1.85 0.16 -10.24
CA ILE A 114 0.69 -0.15 -11.08
C ILE A 114 0.95 -1.30 -12.05
N LEU A 115 2.21 -1.69 -12.23
CA LEU A 115 2.56 -2.81 -13.10
C LEU A 115 2.51 -4.15 -12.36
N LYS A 116 2.33 -4.13 -11.06
CA LYS A 116 2.25 -5.37 -10.28
C LYS A 116 0.92 -6.04 -10.54
N SER A 117 0.96 -7.36 -10.72
CA SER A 117 -0.25 -8.14 -10.98
C SER A 117 -1.28 -8.01 -9.85
N TRP A 118 -0.84 -7.67 -8.65
CA TRP A 118 -1.74 -7.54 -7.51
C TRP A 118 -2.85 -6.52 -7.75
N PHE A 119 -2.54 -5.49 -8.51
CA PHE A 119 -3.49 -4.39 -8.74
C PHE A 119 -4.37 -4.63 -9.95
N LEU A 120 -4.11 -5.69 -10.71
CA LEU A 120 -4.88 -5.97 -11.92
C LEU A 120 -6.14 -6.75 -11.57
N PRO A 121 -7.20 -6.59 -12.38
CA PRO A 121 -8.43 -7.36 -12.14
C PRO A 121 -8.17 -8.86 -12.22
N ASP A 122 -8.85 -9.59 -11.35
CA ASP A 122 -8.81 -11.04 -11.41
C ASP A 122 -9.40 -11.48 -12.74
N GLY A 123 -8.88 -12.54 -13.28
CA GLY A 123 -9.32 -13.01 -14.56
C GLY A 123 -8.59 -12.40 -15.73
N ASP A 124 -8.24 -11.12 -15.61
CA ASP A 124 -7.42 -10.50 -16.64
C ASP A 124 -5.98 -10.85 -16.47
N SER A 125 -5.61 -10.97 -15.22
CA SER A 125 -4.22 -11.23 -14.91
C SER A 125 -3.85 -12.66 -15.07
N GLU A 126 -4.71 -13.46 -15.15
CA GLU A 126 -4.38 -14.75 -15.04
C GLU A 126 -3.93 -15.38 -15.87
N PRO A 127 -3.69 -15.58 -16.24
CA PRO A 127 -3.40 -16.70 -16.49
C PRO A 127 -2.22 -17.15 -15.94
N ILE A 128 -1.93 -17.34 -15.56
CA ILE A 128 -1.13 -17.75 -15.17
C ILE A 128 -0.74 -18.60 -15.10
N PRO A 129 -0.44 -18.81 -15.27
CA PRO A 129 -0.02 -19.61 -15.38
C PRO A 129 0.38 -20.32 -14.93
N ALA A 130 0.35 -20.59 -14.90
CA ALA A 130 0.72 -21.39 -14.40
C ALA A 130 1.44 -21.81 -14.24
#